data_e3553eb8e9d8356251854654ff7b7197
#
_entry.id   e3553eb8e9d8356251854654ff7b7197
#
_cell.length_a   1.000
_cell.length_b   1.000
_cell.length_c   1.000
_cell.angle_alpha   90.00
_cell.angle_beta   90.00
_cell.angle_gamma   90.00
#
_symmetry.space_group_name_H-M   'P 1'
#
loop_
_entity.id
_entity.type
_entity.pdbx_description
1 polymer ?
#
loop_
_entity_poly.entity_id
_entity_poly.type
_entity_poly.pdbx_seq_one_letter_code
_entity_poly.pdbx_strand_id
1 'polypeptide(L)'
;MSTTVFTNGHIWTGVPDLLLSDALAIQGENIVALGEEASALLASADTVIDLKGGMLIPAFGDGHAHPLFGGLESIGPQIKGAPSMDVLLETVREFAQANPDKEWIVGASYESWHAPNGEFDATWLDAVVADRPVVLRANDYHTIWCNSKALEIAGVTKDTPQPPLGMIVHRPDGTPLGTMREWGAVNLIMDHLPENSRNEFREGFRVSTQTLAESGITWVQDAWIDPGMPESYLDALANNLLGVRYNLALRADPFNWRNQMDWFASARKSIGVHSHLTCKTIKFFADGVIEGGTAALKKPYVDAPDSRGMPCWDWQELKEAVAAVDAMGFQPHIHAIGDEAIHEALNAIEYARSVNKENSHSRPVITHVQLLDPLDLPRFAKLGVIANFEPLWACNDSLQSELTTPRLGPDRAKWQYPIKTLLEDGAAVSFGSDWPVTTQRPLDCLTIAITREHALAQDPTPWIPDQRITVDQALSAYTAGPAYQAGDEGVRGTLRKGFQADLVWLDRDIRSIDPALIPSARVLGTWCLGERVFTDPSAAN
;
A
#
# COMPACT_ATOMS: atom_id res chain seq x y z
N MET A 1 -19.12 -1.70 31.40
CA MET A 1 -18.74 -1.50 29.99
C MET A 1 -20.02 -1.33 29.20
N SER A 2 -20.07 -0.38 28.29
CA SER A 2 -21.25 -0.14 27.45
C SER A 2 -21.43 -1.27 26.45
N THR A 3 -22.69 -1.70 26.26
CA THR A 3 -23.07 -2.74 25.29
C THR A 3 -23.73 -2.11 24.08
N THR A 4 -23.19 -2.35 22.88
CA THR A 4 -23.78 -1.93 21.62
C THR A 4 -24.26 -3.16 20.84
N VAL A 5 -25.50 -3.13 20.34
CA VAL A 5 -26.08 -4.19 19.51
C VAL A 5 -26.35 -3.67 18.11
N PHE A 6 -25.85 -4.37 17.11
CA PHE A 6 -26.11 -4.15 15.69
C PHE A 6 -27.20 -5.11 15.24
N THR A 7 -28.21 -4.60 14.52
CA THR A 7 -29.37 -5.40 14.08
C THR A 7 -29.97 -4.85 12.78
N ASN A 8 -30.95 -5.57 12.22
CA ASN A 8 -31.67 -5.16 11.02
C ASN A 8 -30.78 -4.93 9.79
N GLY A 9 -29.86 -5.87 9.53
CA GLY A 9 -28.99 -5.87 8.38
C GLY A 9 -28.34 -7.24 8.12
N HIS A 10 -27.39 -7.28 7.19
CA HIS A 10 -26.66 -8.49 6.80
C HIS A 10 -25.30 -8.49 7.48
N ILE A 11 -25.03 -9.44 8.37
CA ILE A 11 -23.74 -9.55 9.06
C ILE A 11 -22.93 -10.68 8.45
N TRP A 12 -21.93 -10.32 7.64
CA TRP A 12 -20.96 -11.28 7.10
C TRP A 12 -19.81 -11.47 8.09
N THR A 13 -19.68 -12.68 8.61
CA THR A 13 -18.72 -12.94 9.70
C THR A 13 -17.31 -13.25 9.19
N GLY A 14 -17.14 -13.67 7.94
CA GLY A 14 -15.88 -14.19 7.42
C GLY A 14 -15.52 -15.58 7.96
N VAL A 15 -16.42 -16.22 8.74
CA VAL A 15 -16.23 -17.57 9.28
C VAL A 15 -16.90 -18.58 8.34
N PRO A 16 -16.20 -19.61 7.83
CA PRO A 16 -16.74 -20.52 6.82
C PRO A 16 -18.08 -21.17 7.19
N ASP A 17 -18.24 -21.58 8.46
CA ASP A 17 -19.44 -22.26 8.95
C ASP A 17 -20.53 -21.30 9.48
N LEU A 18 -20.24 -19.99 9.51
CA LEU A 18 -21.13 -18.93 10.01
C LEU A 18 -20.96 -17.67 9.16
N LEU A 19 -21.20 -17.78 7.86
CA LEU A 19 -20.98 -16.65 6.94
C LEU A 19 -21.93 -15.48 7.17
N LEU A 20 -23.15 -15.74 7.63
CA LEU A 20 -24.17 -14.71 7.89
C LEU A 20 -24.74 -14.86 9.31
N SER A 21 -25.07 -13.71 9.91
CA SER A 21 -25.74 -13.60 11.20
C SER A 21 -26.73 -12.44 11.16
N ASP A 22 -27.77 -12.46 12.03
CA ASP A 22 -28.84 -11.47 12.04
C ASP A 22 -28.56 -10.31 13.03
N ALA A 23 -27.70 -10.56 14.01
CA ALA A 23 -27.32 -9.57 15.02
C ALA A 23 -25.90 -9.81 15.52
N LEU A 24 -25.27 -8.74 16.02
CA LEU A 24 -23.96 -8.78 16.67
C LEU A 24 -23.98 -7.81 17.86
N ALA A 25 -23.37 -8.23 18.96
CA ALA A 25 -23.21 -7.39 20.14
C ALA A 25 -21.73 -7.24 20.51
N ILE A 26 -21.35 -5.99 20.84
CA ILE A 26 -20.01 -5.67 21.36
C ILE A 26 -20.10 -5.12 22.78
N GLN A 27 -19.05 -5.35 23.55
CA GLN A 27 -18.88 -4.76 24.88
C GLN A 27 -17.42 -4.37 25.09
N GLY A 28 -17.16 -3.05 25.24
CA GLY A 28 -15.80 -2.54 25.20
C GLY A 28 -15.14 -2.89 23.86
N GLU A 29 -13.95 -3.46 23.91
CA GLU A 29 -13.16 -3.79 22.71
C GLU A 29 -13.57 -5.10 22.02
N ASN A 30 -14.52 -5.89 22.57
CA ASN A 30 -14.74 -7.26 22.12
C ASN A 30 -16.17 -7.52 21.62
N ILE A 31 -16.28 -8.45 20.67
CA ILE A 31 -17.53 -9.07 20.24
C ILE A 31 -17.95 -10.06 21.34
N VAL A 32 -19.13 -9.87 21.93
CA VAL A 32 -19.61 -10.71 23.05
C VAL A 32 -20.68 -11.71 22.63
N ALA A 33 -21.43 -11.41 21.55
CA ALA A 33 -22.48 -12.30 21.06
C ALA A 33 -22.75 -12.12 19.56
N LEU A 34 -23.30 -13.17 18.90
CA LEU A 34 -23.80 -13.16 17.53
C LEU A 34 -25.18 -13.85 17.49
N GLY A 35 -25.97 -13.55 16.46
CA GLY A 35 -27.28 -14.16 16.20
C GLY A 35 -28.25 -14.01 17.37
N GLU A 36 -28.90 -15.10 17.75
CA GLU A 36 -29.92 -15.11 18.82
C GLU A 36 -29.37 -14.60 20.16
N GLU A 37 -28.10 -14.95 20.51
CA GLU A 37 -27.47 -14.46 21.73
C GLU A 37 -27.33 -12.92 21.71
N ALA A 38 -27.00 -12.32 20.57
CA ALA A 38 -26.91 -10.88 20.44
C ALA A 38 -28.30 -10.23 20.45
N SER A 39 -29.28 -10.83 19.77
CA SER A 39 -30.67 -10.37 19.76
C SER A 39 -31.29 -10.34 21.16
N ALA A 40 -30.95 -11.30 22.03
CA ALA A 40 -31.39 -11.34 23.42
C ALA A 40 -30.91 -10.15 24.25
N LEU A 41 -29.82 -9.48 23.82
CA LEU A 41 -29.26 -8.30 24.51
C LEU A 41 -29.95 -6.98 24.12
N LEU A 42 -30.80 -6.95 23.08
CA LEU A 42 -31.45 -5.72 22.57
C LEU A 42 -32.16 -4.92 23.67
N ALA A 43 -32.89 -5.60 24.55
CA ALA A 43 -33.66 -4.93 25.62
C ALA A 43 -32.81 -4.31 26.72
N SER A 44 -31.53 -4.73 26.85
CA SER A 44 -30.59 -4.27 27.86
C SER A 44 -29.40 -3.51 27.29
N ALA A 45 -29.34 -3.34 25.98
CA ALA A 45 -28.25 -2.62 25.31
C ALA A 45 -28.25 -1.13 25.65
N ASP A 46 -27.07 -0.57 25.87
CA ASP A 46 -26.90 0.89 26.05
C ASP A 46 -27.09 1.62 24.72
N THR A 47 -26.73 0.97 23.61
CA THR A 47 -26.84 1.48 22.25
C THR A 47 -27.33 0.39 21.30
N VAL A 48 -28.30 0.71 20.46
CA VAL A 48 -28.75 -0.14 19.37
C VAL A 48 -28.49 0.58 18.06
N ILE A 49 -27.75 -0.09 17.16
CA ILE A 49 -27.46 0.42 15.82
C ILE A 49 -28.32 -0.37 14.83
N ASP A 50 -29.28 0.33 14.24
CA ASP A 50 -30.10 -0.17 13.14
C ASP A 50 -29.30 -0.07 11.84
N LEU A 51 -28.93 -1.22 11.26
CA LEU A 51 -28.18 -1.29 10.02
C LEU A 51 -29.02 -0.91 8.78
N LYS A 52 -30.35 -0.74 8.94
CA LYS A 52 -31.27 -0.29 7.87
C LYS A 52 -31.17 -1.11 6.59
N GLY A 53 -30.97 -2.42 6.72
CA GLY A 53 -30.75 -3.34 5.58
C GLY A 53 -29.33 -3.29 4.99
N GLY A 54 -28.43 -2.52 5.55
CA GLY A 54 -27.01 -2.48 5.19
C GLY A 54 -26.24 -3.72 5.62
N MET A 55 -24.94 -3.73 5.41
CA MET A 55 -24.06 -4.84 5.71
C MET A 55 -23.04 -4.50 6.78
N LEU A 56 -22.84 -5.40 7.76
CA LEU A 56 -21.76 -5.32 8.75
C LEU A 56 -20.75 -6.43 8.45
N ILE A 57 -19.48 -6.06 8.38
CA ILE A 57 -18.35 -6.96 8.10
C ILE A 57 -17.22 -6.73 9.10
N PRO A 58 -16.24 -7.67 9.22
CA PRO A 58 -14.96 -7.35 9.85
C PRO A 58 -14.35 -6.13 9.16
N ALA A 59 -13.72 -5.26 9.92
CA ALA A 59 -13.04 -4.11 9.33
C ALA A 59 -11.92 -4.56 8.38
N PHE A 60 -11.72 -3.76 7.34
CA PHE A 60 -10.64 -3.98 6.40
C PHE A 60 -9.27 -3.75 7.07
N GLY A 61 -8.28 -4.51 6.60
CA GLY A 61 -6.87 -4.23 6.82
C GLY A 61 -6.20 -3.90 5.50
N ASP A 62 -5.23 -3.01 5.54
CA ASP A 62 -4.38 -2.69 4.39
C ASP A 62 -3.01 -3.33 4.58
N GLY A 63 -2.73 -4.38 3.80
CA GLY A 63 -1.51 -5.18 3.92
C GLY A 63 -0.26 -4.48 3.41
N HIS A 64 -0.40 -3.37 2.68
CA HIS A 64 0.69 -2.58 2.12
C HIS A 64 0.22 -1.18 1.74
N ALA A 65 0.66 -0.18 2.48
CA ALA A 65 0.42 1.22 2.17
C ALA A 65 1.55 2.11 2.75
N HIS A 66 1.50 3.41 2.46
CA HIS A 66 2.41 4.44 2.94
C HIS A 66 1.61 5.60 3.55
N PRO A 67 0.86 5.35 4.64
CA PRO A 67 -0.14 6.29 5.14
C PRO A 67 0.44 7.63 5.59
N LEU A 68 1.67 7.64 6.14
CA LEU A 68 2.31 8.90 6.49
C LEU A 68 2.62 9.74 5.24
N PHE A 69 3.10 9.11 4.16
CA PHE A 69 3.33 9.83 2.89
C PHE A 69 2.02 10.37 2.32
N GLY A 70 0.96 9.56 2.29
CA GLY A 70 -0.36 10.01 1.85
C GLY A 70 -0.92 11.18 2.66
N GLY A 71 -0.72 11.16 3.97
CA GLY A 71 -1.06 12.28 4.84
C GLY A 71 -0.22 13.53 4.54
N LEU A 72 1.09 13.38 4.30
CA LEU A 72 1.99 14.49 3.98
C LEU A 72 1.72 15.08 2.59
N GLU A 73 1.26 14.28 1.62
CA GLU A 73 0.82 14.82 0.32
C GLU A 73 -0.30 15.85 0.45
N SER A 74 -1.15 15.71 1.46
CA SER A 74 -2.28 16.64 1.67
C SER A 74 -1.85 18.07 1.99
N ILE A 75 -0.60 18.28 2.42
CA ILE A 75 -0.04 19.61 2.71
C ILE A 75 0.74 20.21 1.53
N GLY A 76 0.84 19.49 0.41
CA GLY A 76 1.41 19.93 -0.86
C GLY A 76 0.36 20.31 -1.90
N PRO A 77 0.79 20.66 -3.14
CA PRO A 77 -0.13 20.90 -4.25
C PRO A 77 -0.91 19.61 -4.58
N GLN A 78 -2.23 19.73 -4.68
CA GLN A 78 -3.14 18.61 -4.92
C GLN A 78 -3.19 18.26 -6.42
N ILE A 79 -2.18 17.57 -6.92
CA ILE A 79 -1.97 17.29 -8.35
C ILE A 79 -2.43 15.91 -8.79
N LYS A 80 -2.78 15.02 -7.84
CA LYS A 80 -3.29 13.68 -8.13
C LYS A 80 -4.58 13.74 -8.93
N GLY A 81 -4.65 12.97 -10.03
CA GLY A 81 -5.83 12.96 -10.89
C GLY A 81 -5.99 14.22 -11.75
N ALA A 82 -4.97 15.05 -11.88
CA ALA A 82 -5.01 16.19 -12.78
C ALA A 82 -5.34 15.72 -14.21
N PRO A 83 -6.37 16.29 -14.87
CA PRO A 83 -6.82 15.79 -16.17
C PRO A 83 -5.87 16.14 -17.32
N SER A 84 -4.93 17.06 -17.11
CA SER A 84 -3.94 17.46 -18.12
C SER A 84 -2.71 18.07 -17.46
N MET A 85 -1.61 18.16 -18.22
CA MET A 85 -0.40 18.87 -17.84
C MET A 85 -0.65 20.33 -17.46
N ASP A 86 -1.50 21.03 -18.22
CA ASP A 86 -1.82 22.44 -17.96
C ASP A 86 -2.49 22.63 -16.59
N VAL A 87 -3.43 21.74 -16.23
CA VAL A 87 -4.09 21.78 -14.92
C VAL A 87 -3.11 21.45 -13.80
N LEU A 88 -2.24 20.48 -14.01
CA LEU A 88 -1.19 20.13 -13.05
C LEU A 88 -0.27 21.33 -12.78
N LEU A 89 0.27 21.94 -13.83
CA LEU A 89 1.17 23.11 -13.72
C LEU A 89 0.47 24.30 -13.07
N GLU A 90 -0.81 24.55 -13.41
CA GLU A 90 -1.61 25.60 -12.78
C GLU A 90 -1.76 25.36 -11.27
N THR A 91 -2.08 24.12 -10.86
CA THR A 91 -2.20 23.75 -9.44
C THR A 91 -0.90 24.00 -8.68
N VAL A 92 0.24 23.65 -9.28
CA VAL A 92 1.56 23.91 -8.69
C VAL A 92 1.82 25.42 -8.54
N ARG A 93 1.46 26.21 -9.56
CA ARG A 93 1.61 27.67 -9.55
C ARG A 93 0.76 28.31 -8.45
N GLU A 94 -0.53 27.97 -8.40
CA GLU A 94 -1.45 28.48 -7.38
C GLU A 94 -0.99 28.14 -5.97
N PHE A 95 -0.56 26.89 -5.75
CA PHE A 95 -0.03 26.47 -4.47
C PHE A 95 1.21 27.27 -4.08
N ALA A 96 2.15 27.49 -5.00
CA ALA A 96 3.36 28.25 -4.75
C ALA A 96 3.06 29.72 -4.41
N GLN A 97 2.06 30.33 -5.08
CA GLN A 97 1.62 31.70 -4.79
C GLN A 97 0.91 31.81 -3.42
N ALA A 98 0.11 30.81 -3.07
CA ALA A 98 -0.59 30.77 -1.78
C ALA A 98 0.36 30.50 -0.58
N ASN A 99 1.55 29.97 -0.85
CA ASN A 99 2.53 29.60 0.16
C ASN A 99 3.89 30.26 -0.09
N PRO A 100 4.00 31.60 -0.01
CA PRO A 100 5.22 32.34 -0.33
C PRO A 100 6.40 32.02 0.60
N ASP A 101 6.13 31.59 1.83
CA ASP A 101 7.12 31.31 2.86
C ASP A 101 7.74 29.89 2.76
N LYS A 102 7.17 29.01 1.91
CA LYS A 102 7.75 27.67 1.70
C LYS A 102 9.02 27.78 0.85
N GLU A 103 10.14 27.29 1.38
CA GLU A 103 11.44 27.28 0.68
C GLU A 103 11.45 26.30 -0.49
N TRP A 104 10.76 25.16 -0.37
CA TRP A 104 10.56 24.15 -1.40
C TRP A 104 9.07 23.94 -1.68
N ILE A 105 8.75 23.74 -2.94
CA ILE A 105 7.43 23.23 -3.33
C ILE A 105 7.54 21.73 -3.54
N VAL A 106 6.92 20.97 -2.65
CA VAL A 106 6.94 19.52 -2.65
C VAL A 106 5.53 18.99 -2.90
N GLY A 107 5.39 18.16 -3.91
CA GLY A 107 4.12 17.50 -4.23
C GLY A 107 4.33 16.05 -4.63
N ALA A 108 3.24 15.29 -4.75
CA ALA A 108 3.35 13.91 -5.20
C ALA A 108 2.10 13.45 -5.97
N SER A 109 2.20 12.22 -6.48
CA SER A 109 1.13 11.52 -7.18
C SER A 109 0.71 12.15 -8.52
N TYR A 110 1.67 12.73 -9.29
CA TYR A 110 1.37 13.06 -10.69
C TYR A 110 1.41 11.78 -11.55
N GLU A 111 0.58 11.74 -12.58
CA GLU A 111 0.48 10.60 -13.49
C GLU A 111 1.57 10.64 -14.57
N SER A 112 2.33 9.53 -14.67
CA SER A 112 3.48 9.41 -15.58
C SER A 112 3.10 9.49 -17.07
N TRP A 113 1.85 9.16 -17.45
CA TRP A 113 1.37 9.19 -18.84
C TRP A 113 1.13 10.60 -19.41
N HIS A 114 1.19 11.66 -18.61
CA HIS A 114 1.11 13.04 -19.09
C HIS A 114 2.31 13.46 -19.95
N ALA A 115 3.39 12.69 -19.94
CA ALA A 115 4.54 12.94 -20.78
C ALA A 115 4.99 11.66 -21.52
N PRO A 116 5.48 11.77 -22.78
CA PRO A 116 6.02 10.64 -23.51
C PRO A 116 7.10 9.92 -22.69
N ASN A 117 7.03 8.59 -22.63
CA ASN A 117 7.93 7.73 -21.83
C ASN A 117 7.98 8.04 -20.33
N GLY A 118 7.06 8.86 -19.80
CA GLY A 118 7.12 9.37 -18.42
C GLY A 118 8.30 10.32 -18.19
N GLU A 119 8.72 11.06 -19.21
CA GLU A 119 9.88 11.96 -19.18
C GLU A 119 9.43 13.42 -19.16
N PHE A 120 9.58 14.05 -18.00
CA PHE A 120 9.12 15.41 -17.70
C PHE A 120 10.28 16.38 -17.70
N ASP A 121 10.13 17.51 -18.43
CA ASP A 121 11.18 18.51 -18.55
C ASP A 121 11.10 19.54 -17.40
N ALA A 122 12.25 19.83 -16.77
CA ALA A 122 12.39 20.83 -15.70
C ALA A 122 11.86 22.21 -16.12
N THR A 123 12.01 22.58 -17.40
CA THR A 123 11.57 23.87 -17.92
C THR A 123 10.06 24.09 -17.85
N TRP A 124 9.26 23.03 -17.79
CA TRP A 124 7.81 23.15 -17.62
C TRP A 124 7.45 23.65 -16.22
N LEU A 125 8.16 23.16 -15.19
CA LEU A 125 8.03 23.70 -13.83
C LEU A 125 8.65 25.09 -13.69
N ASP A 126 9.78 25.36 -14.36
CA ASP A 126 10.40 26.70 -14.37
C ASP A 126 9.45 27.77 -14.90
N ALA A 127 8.60 27.42 -15.86
CA ALA A 127 7.60 28.34 -16.44
C ALA A 127 6.53 28.78 -15.43
N VAL A 128 6.30 28.03 -14.37
CA VAL A 128 5.28 28.31 -13.35
C VAL A 128 5.86 28.66 -11.98
N VAL A 129 7.04 28.15 -11.63
CA VAL A 129 7.77 28.46 -10.39
C VAL A 129 9.27 28.49 -10.69
N ALA A 130 9.82 29.69 -10.96
CA ALA A 130 11.23 29.88 -11.30
C ALA A 130 12.10 30.31 -10.09
N ASP A 131 11.48 30.85 -9.06
CA ASP A 131 12.15 31.47 -7.92
C ASP A 131 12.58 30.49 -6.83
N ARG A 132 11.96 29.31 -6.77
CA ARG A 132 12.13 28.29 -5.73
C ARG A 132 12.29 26.89 -6.32
N PRO A 133 12.96 25.97 -5.61
CA PRO A 133 13.02 24.59 -6.02
C PRO A 133 11.63 23.93 -5.92
N VAL A 134 11.31 23.15 -6.95
CA VAL A 134 10.10 22.33 -7.04
C VAL A 134 10.51 20.89 -7.23
N VAL A 135 9.93 19.99 -6.47
CA VAL A 135 10.03 18.55 -6.66
C VAL A 135 8.65 17.90 -6.55
N LEU A 136 8.28 17.17 -7.56
CA LEU A 136 7.04 16.42 -7.63
C LEU A 136 7.39 14.94 -7.76
N ARG A 137 6.79 14.09 -6.94
CA ARG A 137 6.95 12.64 -7.03
C ARG A 137 5.88 12.06 -7.94
N ALA A 138 6.24 11.13 -8.81
CA ALA A 138 5.27 10.42 -9.63
C ALA A 138 4.37 9.50 -8.77
N ASN A 139 3.26 9.08 -9.33
CA ASN A 139 2.34 8.15 -8.66
C ASN A 139 2.97 6.78 -8.38
N ASP A 140 3.98 6.35 -9.16
CA ASP A 140 4.75 5.11 -8.92
C ASP A 140 5.68 5.19 -7.70
N TYR A 141 5.92 6.38 -7.17
CA TYR A 141 6.86 6.68 -6.08
C TYR A 141 8.32 6.36 -6.36
N HIS A 142 8.64 5.78 -7.51
CA HIS A 142 10.01 5.46 -7.97
C HIS A 142 10.62 6.57 -8.82
N THR A 143 9.82 7.55 -9.23
CA THR A 143 10.23 8.66 -10.12
C THR A 143 9.94 10.00 -9.48
N ILE A 144 10.83 10.99 -9.69
CA ILE A 144 10.54 12.39 -9.39
C ILE A 144 10.75 13.26 -10.63
N TRP A 145 10.02 14.38 -10.66
CA TRP A 145 10.20 15.49 -11.58
C TRP A 145 10.56 16.73 -10.80
N CYS A 146 11.67 17.38 -11.16
CA CYS A 146 12.16 18.56 -10.48
C CYS A 146 12.48 19.69 -11.48
N ASN A 147 12.41 20.93 -10.99
CA ASN A 147 12.73 22.10 -11.80
C ASN A 147 14.25 22.38 -11.81
N SER A 148 14.66 23.33 -12.65
CA SER A 148 16.08 23.70 -12.79
C SER A 148 16.69 24.20 -11.48
N LYS A 149 15.90 24.85 -10.62
CA LYS A 149 16.36 25.33 -9.31
C LYS A 149 16.71 24.20 -8.35
N ALA A 150 15.93 23.14 -8.35
CA ALA A 150 16.22 21.93 -7.56
C ALA A 150 17.48 21.21 -8.08
N LEU A 151 17.65 21.10 -9.41
CA LEU A 151 18.88 20.55 -10.01
C LEU A 151 20.12 21.37 -9.65
N GLU A 152 20.02 22.72 -9.66
CA GLU A 152 21.09 23.63 -9.26
C GLU A 152 21.51 23.41 -7.82
N ILE A 153 20.56 23.34 -6.87
CA ILE A 153 20.81 23.14 -5.44
C ILE A 153 21.48 21.78 -5.20
N ALA A 154 21.02 20.75 -5.89
CA ALA A 154 21.58 19.40 -5.80
C ALA A 154 22.92 19.24 -6.54
N GLY A 155 23.38 20.25 -7.30
CA GLY A 155 24.60 20.18 -8.09
C GLY A 155 24.55 19.16 -9.22
N VAL A 156 23.34 18.79 -9.69
CA VAL A 156 23.14 17.84 -10.78
C VAL A 156 23.32 18.54 -12.12
N THR A 157 24.34 18.13 -12.86
CA THR A 157 24.76 18.73 -14.14
C THR A 157 24.92 17.65 -15.21
N LYS A 158 25.27 18.05 -16.44
CA LYS A 158 25.63 17.12 -17.53
C LYS A 158 26.84 16.22 -17.21
N ASP A 159 27.68 16.66 -16.28
CA ASP A 159 28.91 15.94 -15.89
C ASP A 159 28.66 15.03 -14.65
N THR A 160 27.47 15.04 -14.08
CA THR A 160 27.08 14.16 -12.98
C THR A 160 27.01 12.72 -13.49
N PRO A 161 27.79 11.78 -12.92
CA PRO A 161 27.73 10.39 -13.34
C PRO A 161 26.37 9.78 -13.01
N GLN A 162 25.94 8.77 -13.80
CA GLN A 162 24.77 7.98 -13.46
C GLN A 162 25.01 7.27 -12.11
N PRO A 163 24.12 7.46 -11.14
CA PRO A 163 24.29 6.85 -9.83
C PRO A 163 24.00 5.35 -9.88
N PRO A 164 24.59 4.56 -8.97
CA PRO A 164 24.13 3.20 -8.74
C PRO A 164 22.65 3.19 -8.37
N LEU A 165 21.89 2.21 -8.89
CA LEU A 165 20.44 2.07 -8.66
C LEU A 165 19.66 3.36 -8.95
N GLY A 166 19.97 4.02 -10.06
CA GLY A 166 19.24 5.22 -10.46
C GLY A 166 19.55 5.65 -11.88
N MET A 167 18.65 6.46 -12.44
CA MET A 167 18.80 7.03 -13.77
C MET A 167 18.47 8.52 -13.76
N ILE A 168 19.47 9.34 -14.09
CA ILE A 168 19.27 10.75 -14.45
C ILE A 168 18.87 10.77 -15.93
N VAL A 169 17.65 11.19 -16.24
CA VAL A 169 17.22 11.35 -17.62
C VAL A 169 17.86 12.60 -18.22
N HIS A 170 18.47 12.47 -19.41
CA HIS A 170 19.18 13.56 -20.06
C HIS A 170 18.50 13.98 -21.38
N ARG A 171 18.62 15.26 -21.71
CA ARG A 171 18.32 15.77 -23.05
C ARG A 171 19.38 15.31 -24.05
N PRO A 172 19.13 15.45 -25.36
CA PRO A 172 20.11 15.09 -26.41
C PRO A 172 21.45 15.83 -26.30
N ASP A 173 21.49 16.98 -25.66
CA ASP A 173 22.73 17.77 -25.44
C ASP A 173 23.49 17.32 -24.17
N GLY A 174 22.99 16.32 -23.46
CA GLY A 174 23.57 15.77 -22.24
C GLY A 174 23.19 16.49 -20.95
N THR A 175 22.36 17.54 -21.02
CA THR A 175 21.88 18.23 -19.80
C THR A 175 20.77 17.41 -19.12
N PRO A 176 20.67 17.44 -17.75
CA PRO A 176 19.59 16.79 -17.05
C PRO A 176 18.23 17.30 -17.50
N LEU A 177 17.29 16.38 -17.79
CA LEU A 177 15.94 16.73 -18.22
C LEU A 177 15.10 17.33 -17.07
N GLY A 178 15.26 16.76 -15.88
CA GLY A 178 14.45 17.05 -14.70
C GLY A 178 13.77 15.81 -14.11
N THR A 179 13.70 14.73 -14.88
CA THR A 179 13.19 13.43 -14.44
C THR A 179 14.32 12.59 -13.84
N MET A 180 14.12 12.08 -12.62
CA MET A 180 15.02 11.17 -11.92
C MET A 180 14.25 9.88 -11.64
N ARG A 181 14.84 8.73 -11.97
CA ARG A 181 14.23 7.41 -11.73
C ARG A 181 15.07 6.62 -10.74
N GLU A 182 14.40 5.89 -9.87
CA GLU A 182 14.94 5.04 -8.80
C GLU A 182 15.82 5.79 -7.79
N TRP A 183 16.05 5.12 -6.67
CA TRP A 183 16.57 5.71 -5.43
C TRP A 183 17.90 6.43 -5.59
N GLY A 184 18.81 5.86 -6.39
CA GLY A 184 20.13 6.47 -6.59
C GLY A 184 20.05 7.85 -7.24
N ALA A 185 19.12 8.07 -8.17
CA ALA A 185 18.92 9.37 -8.82
C ALA A 185 17.96 10.26 -8.01
N VAL A 186 16.87 9.69 -7.48
CA VAL A 186 15.88 10.40 -6.67
C VAL A 186 16.53 11.04 -5.45
N ASN A 187 17.38 10.32 -4.75
CA ASN A 187 18.04 10.83 -3.54
C ASN A 187 19.00 11.99 -3.81
N LEU A 188 19.57 12.11 -5.03
CA LEU A 188 20.37 13.30 -5.39
C LEU A 188 19.61 14.61 -5.16
N ILE A 189 18.29 14.59 -5.29
CA ILE A 189 17.43 15.76 -5.07
C ILE A 189 16.80 15.72 -3.68
N MET A 190 16.26 14.57 -3.27
CA MET A 190 15.48 14.45 -2.03
C MET A 190 16.31 14.72 -0.76
N ASP A 191 17.61 14.42 -0.77
CA ASP A 191 18.51 14.67 0.35
C ASP A 191 18.73 16.19 0.64
N HIS A 192 18.29 17.06 -0.27
CA HIS A 192 18.34 18.51 -0.09
C HIS A 192 17.02 19.13 0.43
N LEU A 193 15.95 18.32 0.54
CA LEU A 193 14.68 18.80 1.06
C LEU A 193 14.80 19.13 2.57
N PRO A 194 14.12 20.20 3.02
CA PRO A 194 13.99 20.44 4.46
C PRO A 194 13.22 19.29 5.11
N GLU A 195 13.58 18.94 6.34
CA GLU A 195 12.82 17.99 7.14
C GLU A 195 11.42 18.54 7.44
N ASN A 196 10.42 17.65 7.39
CA ASN A 196 9.08 18.00 7.82
C ASN A 196 9.06 18.38 9.30
N SER A 197 8.38 19.46 9.63
CA SER A 197 8.18 19.89 11.01
C SER A 197 7.27 18.90 11.77
N ARG A 198 7.38 18.91 13.10
CA ARG A 198 6.49 18.11 13.96
C ARG A 198 4.99 18.38 13.69
N ASN A 199 4.63 19.62 13.37
CA ASN A 199 3.24 19.97 13.06
C ASN A 199 2.79 19.41 11.72
N GLU A 200 3.65 19.39 10.70
CA GLU A 200 3.36 18.76 9.42
C GLU A 200 3.18 17.25 9.58
N PHE A 201 4.02 16.58 10.36
CA PHE A 201 3.81 15.17 10.69
C PHE A 201 2.47 14.92 11.39
N ARG A 202 2.12 15.72 12.39
CA ARG A 202 0.83 15.60 13.11
C ARG A 202 -0.35 15.80 12.19
N GLU A 203 -0.29 16.78 11.29
CA GLU A 203 -1.33 16.99 10.28
C GLU A 203 -1.40 15.81 9.31
N GLY A 204 -0.27 15.30 8.84
CA GLY A 204 -0.19 14.09 8.02
C GLY A 204 -0.87 12.89 8.70
N PHE A 205 -0.60 12.65 9.99
CA PHE A 205 -1.27 11.58 10.75
C PHE A 205 -2.77 11.81 10.93
N ARG A 206 -3.19 13.05 11.17
CA ARG A 206 -4.62 13.38 11.29
C ARG A 206 -5.37 13.04 9.99
N VAL A 207 -4.80 13.47 8.85
CA VAL A 207 -5.40 13.21 7.53
C VAL A 207 -5.36 11.72 7.21
N SER A 208 -4.22 11.06 7.36
CA SER A 208 -4.09 9.63 6.99
C SER A 208 -5.00 8.75 7.84
N THR A 209 -5.05 8.96 9.15
CA THR A 209 -5.92 8.20 10.05
C THR A 209 -7.39 8.37 9.70
N GLN A 210 -7.82 9.62 9.42
CA GLN A 210 -9.19 9.89 8.99
C GLN A 210 -9.52 9.21 7.67
N THR A 211 -8.65 9.33 6.67
CA THR A 211 -8.80 8.72 5.33
C THR A 211 -8.94 7.20 5.40
N LEU A 212 -8.12 6.55 6.23
CA LEU A 212 -8.20 5.10 6.46
C LEU A 212 -9.51 4.70 7.14
N ALA A 213 -9.89 5.41 8.21
CA ALA A 213 -11.13 5.15 8.94
C ALA A 213 -12.39 5.36 8.06
N GLU A 214 -12.42 6.40 7.23
CA GLU A 214 -13.48 6.66 6.25
C GLU A 214 -13.61 5.55 5.20
N SER A 215 -12.50 4.88 4.91
CA SER A 215 -12.44 3.75 3.99
C SER A 215 -12.74 2.39 4.65
N GLY A 216 -13.02 2.37 5.97
CA GLY A 216 -13.30 1.15 6.72
C GLY A 216 -12.04 0.37 7.14
N ILE A 217 -10.86 0.97 7.06
CA ILE A 217 -9.58 0.35 7.40
C ILE A 217 -9.26 0.62 8.87
N THR A 218 -8.99 -0.44 9.65
CA THR A 218 -8.62 -0.35 11.07
C THR A 218 -7.20 -0.84 11.37
N TRP A 219 -6.52 -1.43 10.40
CA TRP A 219 -5.13 -1.83 10.50
C TRP A 219 -4.42 -1.60 9.17
N VAL A 220 -3.20 -1.08 9.24
CA VAL A 220 -2.37 -0.83 8.07
C VAL A 220 -0.92 -1.24 8.31
N GLN A 221 -0.32 -1.90 7.33
CA GLN A 221 1.12 -2.05 7.22
C GLN A 221 1.68 -0.79 6.57
N ASP A 222 2.30 0.12 7.37
CA ASP A 222 3.13 1.17 6.76
C ASP A 222 4.42 0.53 6.26
N ALA A 223 4.51 0.44 4.94
CA ALA A 223 5.51 -0.36 4.26
C ALA A 223 6.82 0.40 3.98
N TRP A 224 7.00 1.58 4.57
CA TRP A 224 8.21 2.36 4.37
C TRP A 224 8.50 3.30 5.54
N ILE A 225 9.40 2.89 6.40
CA ILE A 225 9.84 3.67 7.55
C ILE A 225 11.35 3.88 7.49
N ASP A 226 11.76 5.13 7.37
CA ASP A 226 13.16 5.56 7.43
C ASP A 226 13.55 6.02 8.84
N PRO A 227 14.86 6.14 9.14
CA PRO A 227 15.35 6.74 10.40
C PRO A 227 14.71 8.11 10.68
N GLY A 228 14.29 8.34 11.92
CA GLY A 228 13.58 9.56 12.34
C GLY A 228 12.05 9.45 12.27
N MET A 229 11.48 8.59 11.41
CA MET A 229 10.04 8.41 11.32
C MET A 229 9.41 7.69 12.51
N PRO A 230 10.04 6.68 13.17
CA PRO A 230 9.48 6.05 14.35
C PRO A 230 9.13 7.03 15.48
N GLU A 231 9.93 8.07 15.66
CA GLU A 231 9.71 9.12 16.66
C GLU A 231 8.44 9.94 16.37
N SER A 232 8.14 10.17 15.08
CA SER A 232 6.92 10.87 14.65
C SER A 232 5.67 10.03 14.94
N TYR A 233 5.73 8.69 14.79
CA TYR A 233 4.66 7.77 15.19
C TYR A 233 4.45 7.75 16.70
N LEU A 234 5.52 7.79 17.50
CA LEU A 234 5.42 7.90 18.97
C LEU A 234 4.80 9.24 19.40
N ASP A 235 5.16 10.35 18.74
CA ASP A 235 4.52 11.65 18.96
C ASP A 235 3.03 11.62 18.60
N ALA A 236 2.67 11.02 17.48
CA ALA A 236 1.27 10.85 17.06
C ALA A 236 0.47 10.00 18.06
N LEU A 237 1.04 8.89 18.54
CA LEU A 237 0.44 8.05 19.57
C LEU A 237 0.21 8.83 20.87
N ALA A 238 1.22 9.57 21.33
CA ALA A 238 1.13 10.38 22.54
C ALA A 238 0.11 11.51 22.46
N ASN A 239 -0.25 11.95 21.24
CA ASN A 239 -1.24 13.00 21.00
C ASN A 239 -2.62 12.45 20.54
N ASN A 240 -2.86 11.13 20.64
CA ASN A 240 -4.10 10.45 20.25
C ASN A 240 -4.51 10.71 18.78
N LEU A 241 -3.51 10.76 17.88
CA LEU A 241 -3.74 10.96 16.44
C LEU A 241 -3.90 9.64 15.69
N LEU A 242 -3.60 8.49 16.32
CA LEU A 242 -3.69 7.17 15.72
C LEU A 242 -5.04 6.52 16.09
N GLY A 243 -6.09 6.82 15.34
CA GLY A 243 -7.42 6.19 15.52
C GLY A 243 -7.54 4.80 14.91
N VAL A 244 -6.58 4.40 14.04
CA VAL A 244 -6.43 3.06 13.48
C VAL A 244 -5.08 2.47 13.89
N ARG A 245 -4.86 1.19 13.64
CA ARG A 245 -3.63 0.50 14.02
C ARG A 245 -2.59 0.52 12.90
N TYR A 246 -1.35 0.78 13.26
CA TYR A 246 -0.20 0.81 12.36
C TYR A 246 0.81 -0.26 12.76
N ASN A 247 1.32 -0.99 11.77
CA ASN A 247 2.55 -1.77 11.93
C ASN A 247 3.63 -1.18 11.03
N LEU A 248 4.77 -0.86 11.62
CA LEU A 248 5.88 -0.20 10.93
C LEU A 248 6.80 -1.23 10.27
N ALA A 249 7.10 -1.03 8.98
CA ALA A 249 8.14 -1.75 8.26
C ALA A 249 9.36 -0.86 8.06
N LEU A 250 10.42 -1.13 8.82
CA LEU A 250 11.68 -0.38 8.73
C LEU A 250 12.39 -0.73 7.41
N ARG A 251 12.81 0.28 6.65
CA ARG A 251 13.44 0.07 5.35
C ARG A 251 14.88 -0.40 5.48
N ALA A 252 15.20 -1.54 4.86
CA ALA A 252 16.56 -2.03 4.71
C ALA A 252 17.22 -1.36 3.49
N ASP A 253 18.36 -0.75 3.70
CA ASP A 253 19.20 -0.17 2.65
C ASP A 253 20.14 -1.24 2.09
N PRO A 254 20.12 -1.55 0.77
CA PRO A 254 20.92 -2.61 0.18
C PRO A 254 22.43 -2.43 0.38
N PHE A 255 22.91 -1.19 0.51
CA PHE A 255 24.34 -0.89 0.69
C PHE A 255 24.76 -0.77 2.16
N ASN A 256 23.79 -0.61 3.09
CA ASN A 256 24.07 -0.29 4.49
C ASN A 256 23.33 -1.16 5.52
N TRP A 257 22.60 -2.17 5.09
CA TRP A 257 21.72 -2.96 5.96
C TRP A 257 22.43 -3.57 7.19
N ARG A 258 23.72 -3.97 7.05
CA ARG A 258 24.47 -4.52 8.18
C ARG A 258 24.65 -3.53 9.32
N ASN A 259 24.84 -2.26 8.98
CA ASN A 259 24.96 -1.17 9.98
C ASN A 259 23.58 -0.74 10.53
N GLN A 260 22.49 -1.07 9.85
CA GLN A 260 21.13 -0.77 10.31
C GLN A 260 20.59 -1.78 11.35
N MET A 261 21.26 -2.93 11.57
CA MET A 261 20.75 -3.98 12.48
C MET A 261 20.49 -3.48 13.90
N ASP A 262 21.37 -2.66 14.45
CA ASP A 262 21.20 -2.06 15.78
C ASP A 262 20.05 -1.03 15.78
N TRP A 263 19.86 -0.29 14.68
CA TRP A 263 18.74 0.62 14.52
C TRP A 263 17.41 -0.14 14.47
N PHE A 264 17.32 -1.23 13.72
CA PHE A 264 16.11 -2.06 13.68
C PHE A 264 15.72 -2.54 15.08
N ALA A 265 16.70 -3.06 15.84
CA ALA A 265 16.47 -3.52 17.20
C ALA A 265 16.01 -2.38 18.13
N SER A 266 16.66 -1.21 18.05
CA SER A 266 16.33 -0.06 18.88
C SER A 266 15.00 0.58 18.52
N ALA A 267 14.65 0.70 17.25
CA ALA A 267 13.36 1.22 16.79
C ALA A 267 12.21 0.33 17.29
N ARG A 268 12.30 -1.00 17.12
CA ARG A 268 11.31 -1.94 17.67
C ARG A 268 11.19 -1.83 19.18
N LYS A 269 12.32 -1.68 19.89
CA LYS A 269 12.33 -1.54 21.35
C LYS A 269 11.69 -0.22 21.79
N SER A 270 11.94 0.89 21.10
CA SER A 270 11.39 2.21 21.43
C SER A 270 9.87 2.28 21.16
N ILE A 271 9.42 1.71 20.05
CA ILE A 271 8.00 1.58 19.74
C ILE A 271 7.31 0.69 20.78
N GLY A 272 7.91 -0.44 21.17
CA GLY A 272 7.27 -1.38 22.09
C GLY A 272 6.06 -2.08 21.46
N VAL A 273 5.07 -2.38 22.31
CA VAL A 273 3.79 -2.98 21.89
C VAL A 273 2.65 -2.14 22.43
N HIS A 274 1.94 -1.47 21.54
CA HIS A 274 0.75 -0.68 21.85
C HIS A 274 -0.45 -1.23 21.05
N SER A 275 -1.65 -0.94 21.50
CA SER A 275 -2.88 -1.35 20.80
C SER A 275 -2.96 -0.78 19.38
N HIS A 276 -2.40 0.42 19.14
CA HIS A 276 -2.46 1.13 17.85
C HIS A 276 -1.11 1.19 17.11
N LEU A 277 -0.02 0.71 17.70
CA LEU A 277 1.29 0.84 17.08
C LEU A 277 2.20 -0.35 17.38
N THR A 278 2.75 -0.94 16.34
CA THR A 278 3.75 -2.02 16.41
C THR A 278 4.87 -1.79 15.39
N CYS A 279 6.02 -2.43 15.59
CA CYS A 279 7.16 -2.40 14.67
C CYS A 279 7.72 -3.82 14.55
N LYS A 280 7.09 -4.63 13.69
CA LYS A 280 7.38 -6.07 13.58
C LYS A 280 8.03 -6.45 12.24
N THR A 281 8.21 -5.50 11.33
CA THR A 281 8.46 -5.78 9.91
C THR A 281 9.70 -5.03 9.40
N ILE A 282 10.44 -5.66 8.48
CA ILE A 282 11.52 -5.01 7.72
C ILE A 282 11.14 -5.01 6.24
N LYS A 283 11.16 -3.84 5.61
CA LYS A 283 10.89 -3.62 4.18
C LYS A 283 12.14 -3.77 3.34
N PHE A 284 12.01 -4.52 2.27
CA PHE A 284 13.00 -4.65 1.21
C PHE A 284 12.39 -4.22 -0.13
N PHE A 285 13.15 -3.54 -0.96
CA PHE A 285 12.83 -3.32 -2.37
C PHE A 285 13.75 -4.22 -3.19
N ALA A 286 13.23 -5.32 -3.76
CA ALA A 286 14.06 -6.24 -4.54
C ALA A 286 14.37 -5.67 -5.94
N ASP A 287 13.43 -4.94 -6.52
CA ASP A 287 13.56 -4.31 -7.84
C ASP A 287 12.73 -3.00 -7.93
N GLY A 288 12.62 -2.46 -9.13
CA GLY A 288 11.73 -1.34 -9.45
C GLY A 288 10.43 -1.80 -10.10
N VAL A 289 9.96 -1.09 -11.14
CA VAL A 289 8.64 -1.25 -11.77
C VAL A 289 8.75 -1.53 -13.27
N ILE A 290 7.78 -2.25 -13.86
CA ILE A 290 7.83 -2.66 -15.28
C ILE A 290 7.68 -1.45 -16.21
N GLU A 291 6.75 -0.55 -15.91
CA GLU A 291 6.50 0.67 -16.67
C GLU A 291 7.70 1.64 -16.68
N GLY A 292 8.52 1.60 -15.64
CA GLY A 292 9.80 2.30 -15.57
C GLY A 292 10.96 1.58 -16.30
N GLY A 293 10.76 0.30 -16.68
CA GLY A 293 11.82 -0.54 -17.23
C GLY A 293 12.86 -0.98 -16.21
N THR A 294 12.51 -0.93 -14.92
CA THR A 294 13.42 -1.18 -13.78
C THR A 294 13.10 -2.46 -13.01
N ALA A 295 11.92 -3.07 -13.20
CA ALA A 295 11.62 -4.38 -12.63
C ALA A 295 12.60 -5.45 -13.13
N ALA A 296 13.11 -6.31 -12.23
CA ALA A 296 14.09 -7.33 -12.58
C ALA A 296 13.43 -8.55 -13.24
N LEU A 297 13.79 -8.82 -14.50
CA LEU A 297 13.18 -9.84 -15.34
C LEU A 297 14.14 -10.98 -15.67
N LYS A 298 13.64 -12.21 -15.70
CA LYS A 298 14.39 -13.40 -16.20
C LYS A 298 14.76 -13.28 -17.69
N LYS A 299 13.95 -12.58 -18.48
CA LYS A 299 14.18 -12.29 -19.90
C LYS A 299 14.15 -10.80 -20.15
N PRO A 300 14.94 -10.28 -21.11
CA PRO A 300 14.96 -8.84 -21.43
C PRO A 300 13.57 -8.26 -21.74
N TYR A 301 13.45 -6.95 -21.55
CA TYR A 301 12.32 -6.18 -22.02
C TYR A 301 12.20 -6.25 -23.55
N VAL A 302 10.99 -6.18 -24.08
CA VAL A 302 10.76 -6.26 -25.54
C VAL A 302 11.29 -5.00 -26.23
N ASP A 303 11.08 -3.84 -25.63
CA ASP A 303 11.50 -2.53 -26.11
C ASP A 303 12.98 -2.21 -25.76
N ALA A 304 13.62 -3.00 -24.89
CA ALA A 304 15.00 -2.86 -24.48
C ALA A 304 15.71 -4.23 -24.41
N PRO A 305 16.07 -4.84 -25.56
CA PRO A 305 16.58 -6.22 -25.62
C PRO A 305 17.90 -6.48 -24.85
N ASP A 306 18.62 -5.43 -24.51
CA ASP A 306 19.86 -5.50 -23.72
C ASP A 306 19.62 -5.29 -22.21
N SER A 307 18.38 -4.97 -21.79
CA SER A 307 18.02 -4.71 -20.40
C SER A 307 17.13 -5.81 -19.83
N ARG A 308 17.44 -6.21 -18.60
CA ARG A 308 16.58 -7.05 -17.75
C ARG A 308 16.08 -6.31 -16.51
N GLY A 309 16.11 -5.00 -16.54
CA GLY A 309 15.75 -4.17 -15.39
C GLY A 309 16.93 -3.88 -14.46
N MET A 310 16.59 -3.48 -13.24
CA MET A 310 17.55 -3.00 -12.25
C MET A 310 17.27 -3.68 -10.89
N PRO A 311 17.94 -4.80 -10.58
CA PRO A 311 17.89 -5.35 -9.24
C PRO A 311 18.39 -4.33 -8.21
N CYS A 312 17.65 -4.13 -7.14
CA CYS A 312 18.05 -3.22 -6.05
C CYS A 312 19.10 -3.84 -5.13
N TRP A 313 19.28 -5.15 -5.18
CA TRP A 313 20.21 -5.92 -4.35
C TRP A 313 21.14 -6.77 -5.19
N ASP A 314 22.36 -7.00 -4.70
CA ASP A 314 23.03 -8.25 -4.98
C ASP A 314 22.20 -9.39 -4.35
N TRP A 315 21.90 -10.43 -5.10
CA TRP A 315 21.00 -11.50 -4.66
C TRP A 315 21.55 -12.30 -3.47
N GLN A 316 22.86 -12.40 -3.33
CA GLN A 316 23.47 -13.01 -2.15
C GLN A 316 23.33 -12.13 -0.91
N GLU A 317 23.50 -10.81 -1.07
CA GLU A 317 23.27 -9.83 -0.01
C GLU A 317 21.82 -9.83 0.46
N LEU A 318 20.85 -9.93 -0.46
CA LEU A 318 19.42 -10.06 -0.11
C LEU A 318 19.15 -11.30 0.73
N LYS A 319 19.71 -12.46 0.35
CA LYS A 319 19.59 -13.72 1.12
C LYS A 319 20.11 -13.57 2.54
N GLU A 320 21.26 -12.96 2.70
CA GLU A 320 21.90 -12.74 4.01
C GLU A 320 21.10 -11.74 4.85
N ALA A 321 20.64 -10.64 4.26
CA ALA A 321 19.85 -9.63 4.96
C ALA A 321 18.49 -10.16 5.42
N VAL A 322 17.77 -10.88 4.56
CA VAL A 322 16.50 -11.52 4.90
C VAL A 322 16.69 -12.54 6.02
N ALA A 323 17.74 -13.36 5.96
CA ALA A 323 18.03 -14.33 7.01
C ALA A 323 18.39 -13.65 8.34
N ALA A 324 19.14 -12.55 8.31
CA ALA A 324 19.53 -11.82 9.51
C ALA A 324 18.33 -11.19 10.22
N VAL A 325 17.40 -10.53 9.48
CA VAL A 325 16.20 -9.93 10.08
C VAL A 325 15.20 -10.97 10.56
N ASP A 326 15.06 -12.10 9.85
CA ASP A 326 14.25 -13.24 10.27
C ASP A 326 14.78 -13.84 11.60
N ALA A 327 16.11 -13.98 11.73
CA ALA A 327 16.74 -14.45 12.98
C ALA A 327 16.48 -13.50 14.16
N MET A 328 16.27 -12.19 13.91
CA MET A 328 15.87 -11.21 14.93
C MET A 328 14.36 -11.26 15.24
N GLY A 329 13.60 -12.12 14.56
CA GLY A 329 12.16 -12.23 14.72
C GLY A 329 11.37 -11.08 14.08
N PHE A 330 11.94 -10.42 13.07
CA PHE A 330 11.18 -9.53 12.18
C PHE A 330 10.53 -10.31 11.05
N GLN A 331 9.42 -9.79 10.54
CA GLN A 331 8.77 -10.25 9.31
C GLN A 331 9.45 -9.57 8.11
N PRO A 332 10.07 -10.32 7.18
CA PRO A 332 10.48 -9.76 5.90
C PRO A 332 9.25 -9.37 5.07
N HIS A 333 9.25 -8.17 4.50
CA HIS A 333 8.22 -7.65 3.60
C HIS A 333 8.91 -7.12 2.34
N ILE A 334 8.81 -7.86 1.24
CA ILE A 334 9.65 -7.69 0.08
C ILE A 334 8.82 -7.20 -1.09
N HIS A 335 9.09 -5.97 -1.58
CA HIS A 335 8.62 -5.51 -2.88
C HIS A 335 9.30 -6.33 -3.97
N ALA A 336 8.54 -6.99 -4.80
CA ALA A 336 9.03 -7.72 -5.96
C ALA A 336 7.98 -7.72 -7.08
N ILE A 337 8.31 -7.06 -8.17
CA ILE A 337 7.47 -6.82 -9.35
C ILE A 337 7.81 -7.81 -10.47
N GLY A 338 9.08 -7.92 -10.82
CA GLY A 338 9.57 -8.77 -11.89
C GLY A 338 9.70 -10.24 -11.50
N ASP A 339 9.61 -11.11 -12.49
CA ASP A 339 9.71 -12.57 -12.30
C ASP A 339 11.07 -13.03 -11.75
N GLU A 340 12.14 -12.30 -12.00
CA GLU A 340 13.45 -12.56 -11.39
C GLU A 340 13.48 -12.09 -9.94
N ALA A 341 12.95 -10.90 -9.64
CA ALA A 341 12.90 -10.38 -8.27
C ALA A 341 12.06 -11.28 -7.35
N ILE A 342 10.89 -11.75 -7.83
CA ILE A 342 10.05 -12.69 -7.08
C ILE A 342 10.78 -14.01 -6.84
N HIS A 343 11.46 -14.54 -7.87
CA HIS A 343 12.27 -15.75 -7.77
C HIS A 343 13.34 -15.63 -6.69
N GLU A 344 14.09 -14.53 -6.70
CA GLU A 344 15.18 -14.31 -5.75
C GLU A 344 14.67 -13.95 -4.34
N ALA A 345 13.52 -13.27 -4.22
CA ALA A 345 12.85 -13.09 -2.93
C ALA A 345 12.46 -14.46 -2.30
N LEU A 346 11.90 -15.37 -3.11
CA LEU A 346 11.59 -16.73 -2.66
C LEU A 346 12.87 -17.51 -2.28
N ASN A 347 13.97 -17.34 -3.04
CA ASN A 347 15.27 -17.93 -2.72
C ASN A 347 15.82 -17.39 -1.38
N ALA A 348 15.67 -16.08 -1.12
CA ALA A 348 16.11 -15.46 0.14
C ALA A 348 15.32 -15.99 1.33
N ILE A 349 14.01 -16.16 1.20
CA ILE A 349 13.15 -16.74 2.22
C ILE A 349 13.49 -18.23 2.46
N GLU A 350 13.69 -19.01 1.40
CA GLU A 350 14.08 -20.41 1.50
C GLU A 350 15.45 -20.56 2.20
N TYR A 351 16.41 -19.67 1.88
CA TYR A 351 17.70 -19.61 2.55
C TYR A 351 17.54 -19.27 4.04
N ALA A 352 16.77 -18.23 4.39
CA ALA A 352 16.51 -17.85 5.79
C ALA A 352 15.95 -19.04 6.59
N ARG A 353 14.96 -19.76 6.04
CA ARG A 353 14.41 -20.96 6.68
C ARG A 353 15.45 -22.07 6.87
N SER A 354 16.35 -22.22 5.91
CA SER A 354 17.39 -23.27 5.97
C SER A 354 18.43 -23.01 7.06
N VAL A 355 18.80 -21.73 7.28
CA VAL A 355 19.83 -21.36 8.27
C VAL A 355 19.27 -21.10 9.66
N ASN A 356 18.07 -20.51 9.77
CA ASN A 356 17.43 -20.19 11.05
C ASN A 356 16.62 -21.37 11.64
N LYS A 357 16.20 -22.32 10.80
CA LYS A 357 15.46 -23.55 11.20
C LYS A 357 14.30 -23.24 12.16
N GLU A 358 14.37 -23.78 13.38
CA GLU A 358 13.33 -23.66 14.42
C GLU A 358 13.15 -22.21 14.94
N ASN A 359 14.09 -21.32 14.67
CA ASN A 359 14.01 -19.91 15.04
C ASN A 359 13.30 -19.05 13.96
N SER A 360 13.00 -19.62 12.80
CA SER A 360 12.29 -18.91 11.73
C SER A 360 10.78 -19.09 11.93
N HIS A 361 10.16 -18.14 12.62
CA HIS A 361 8.71 -18.11 12.86
C HIS A 361 8.02 -16.97 12.10
N SER A 362 8.76 -16.21 11.29
CA SER A 362 8.21 -15.11 10.52
C SER A 362 7.24 -15.63 9.45
N ARG A 363 6.28 -14.77 9.08
CA ARG A 363 5.38 -14.96 7.94
C ARG A 363 5.81 -13.97 6.86
N PRO A 364 6.81 -14.32 6.04
CA PRO A 364 7.34 -13.37 5.05
C PRO A 364 6.26 -13.00 4.05
N VAL A 365 6.30 -11.73 3.60
CA VAL A 365 5.41 -11.17 2.62
C VAL A 365 6.20 -10.84 1.36
N ILE A 366 5.71 -11.25 0.21
CA ILE A 366 6.11 -10.69 -1.08
C ILE A 366 4.94 -9.86 -1.56
N THR A 367 5.16 -8.56 -1.76
CA THR A 367 4.13 -7.62 -2.19
C THR A 367 4.24 -7.31 -3.66
N HIS A 368 3.12 -6.91 -4.24
CA HIS A 368 2.84 -6.67 -5.65
C HIS A 368 2.68 -7.95 -6.46
N VAL A 369 3.66 -8.84 -6.49
CA VAL A 369 3.63 -10.13 -7.21
C VAL A 369 3.06 -9.93 -8.62
N GLN A 370 3.55 -8.87 -9.32
CA GLN A 370 2.96 -8.46 -10.59
C GLN A 370 3.21 -9.48 -11.68
N LEU A 371 4.48 -9.77 -12.02
CA LEU A 371 4.82 -10.76 -13.03
C LEU A 371 5.39 -12.01 -12.36
N LEU A 372 4.65 -13.11 -12.36
CA LEU A 372 5.09 -14.35 -11.70
C LEU A 372 5.41 -15.44 -12.72
N ASP A 373 6.62 -16.02 -12.61
CA ASP A 373 6.96 -17.25 -13.34
C ASP A 373 6.12 -18.42 -12.81
N PRO A 374 5.41 -19.18 -13.67
CA PRO A 374 4.64 -20.35 -13.25
C PRO A 374 5.42 -21.36 -12.41
N LEU A 375 6.74 -21.47 -12.59
CA LEU A 375 7.57 -22.39 -11.82
C LEU A 375 7.71 -21.98 -10.33
N ASP A 376 7.48 -20.71 -10.02
CA ASP A 376 7.58 -20.18 -8.66
C ASP A 376 6.23 -20.23 -7.90
N LEU A 377 5.09 -20.46 -8.59
CA LEU A 377 3.75 -20.53 -7.96
C LEU A 377 3.71 -21.45 -6.73
N PRO A 378 4.12 -22.76 -6.80
CA PRO A 378 3.98 -23.66 -5.67
C PRO A 378 4.89 -23.29 -4.48
N ARG A 379 5.86 -22.41 -4.69
CA ARG A 379 6.81 -22.03 -3.65
C ARG A 379 6.18 -21.14 -2.58
N PHE A 380 5.15 -20.34 -2.93
CA PHE A 380 4.44 -19.52 -1.95
C PHE A 380 3.83 -20.37 -0.84
N ALA A 381 3.00 -21.35 -1.19
CA ALA A 381 2.40 -22.26 -0.22
C ALA A 381 3.45 -23.10 0.51
N LYS A 382 4.41 -23.68 -0.21
CA LYS A 382 5.47 -24.53 0.34
C LYS A 382 6.32 -23.79 1.39
N LEU A 383 6.65 -22.52 1.15
CA LEU A 383 7.48 -21.70 2.04
C LEU A 383 6.66 -20.90 3.06
N GLY A 384 5.32 -20.96 3.01
CA GLY A 384 4.45 -20.17 3.87
C GLY A 384 4.60 -18.66 3.66
N VAL A 385 4.80 -18.26 2.40
CA VAL A 385 4.92 -16.85 1.99
C VAL A 385 3.52 -16.30 1.75
N ILE A 386 3.27 -15.11 2.28
CA ILE A 386 2.06 -14.34 2.00
C ILE A 386 2.26 -13.60 0.69
N ALA A 387 1.39 -13.85 -0.29
CA ALA A 387 1.30 -13.04 -1.49
C ALA A 387 0.40 -11.83 -1.19
N ASN A 388 0.98 -10.65 -1.16
CA ASN A 388 0.24 -9.41 -0.99
C ASN A 388 0.05 -8.75 -2.36
N PHE A 389 -1.20 -8.36 -2.66
CA PHE A 389 -1.55 -7.73 -3.93
C PHE A 389 -2.24 -6.40 -3.70
N GLU A 390 -2.08 -5.51 -4.65
CA GLU A 390 -2.88 -4.31 -4.85
C GLU A 390 -3.89 -4.58 -5.98
N PRO A 391 -5.11 -5.08 -5.67
CA PRO A 391 -6.02 -5.58 -6.70
C PRO A 391 -6.44 -4.55 -7.73
N LEU A 392 -6.38 -3.25 -7.37
CA LEU A 392 -6.69 -2.17 -8.29
C LEU A 392 -5.83 -2.19 -9.56
N TRP A 393 -4.59 -2.67 -9.46
CA TRP A 393 -3.64 -2.73 -10.57
C TRP A 393 -3.92 -3.90 -11.54
N ALA A 394 -4.77 -4.83 -11.13
CA ALA A 394 -5.07 -6.04 -11.88
C ALA A 394 -6.15 -5.82 -12.95
N CYS A 395 -6.10 -4.71 -13.68
CA CYS A 395 -6.99 -4.36 -14.78
C CYS A 395 -6.21 -3.76 -15.95
N ASN A 396 -6.86 -3.62 -17.11
CA ASN A 396 -6.23 -3.05 -18.30
C ASN A 396 -6.48 -1.55 -18.38
N ASP A 397 -5.80 -0.80 -17.53
CA ASP A 397 -5.77 0.66 -17.59
C ASP A 397 -4.74 1.19 -18.62
N SER A 398 -4.59 2.51 -18.71
CA SER A 398 -3.62 3.13 -19.62
C SER A 398 -2.18 2.75 -19.29
N LEU A 399 -1.83 2.58 -17.99
CA LEU A 399 -0.49 2.17 -17.59
C LEU A 399 -0.16 0.75 -18.07
N GLN A 400 -1.12 -0.18 -17.93
CA GLN A 400 -0.98 -1.55 -18.40
C GLN A 400 -0.94 -1.64 -19.92
N SER A 401 -1.83 -0.94 -20.62
CA SER A 401 -1.96 -1.03 -22.08
C SER A 401 -0.84 -0.30 -22.83
N GLU A 402 -0.37 0.84 -22.32
CA GLU A 402 0.58 1.69 -23.04
C GLU A 402 2.04 1.45 -22.65
N LEU A 403 2.31 1.07 -21.41
CA LEU A 403 3.68 0.91 -20.91
C LEU A 403 4.01 -0.53 -20.52
N THR A 404 3.21 -1.17 -19.66
CA THR A 404 3.58 -2.45 -19.05
C THR A 404 3.48 -3.62 -20.03
N THR A 405 2.31 -3.82 -20.65
CA THR A 405 2.07 -4.94 -21.58
C THR A 405 2.99 -4.91 -22.80
N PRO A 406 3.24 -3.77 -23.47
CA PRO A 406 4.19 -3.69 -24.59
C PRO A 406 5.62 -4.10 -24.20
N ARG A 407 6.08 -3.72 -23.01
CA ARG A 407 7.43 -4.07 -22.51
C ARG A 407 7.60 -5.54 -22.19
N LEU A 408 6.53 -6.21 -21.77
CA LEU A 408 6.56 -7.66 -21.48
C LEU A 408 6.35 -8.52 -22.71
N GLY A 409 5.52 -8.04 -23.65
CA GLY A 409 4.99 -8.83 -24.75
C GLY A 409 3.85 -9.77 -24.30
N PRO A 410 3.02 -10.28 -25.26
CA PRO A 410 1.75 -10.93 -24.95
C PRO A 410 1.89 -12.23 -24.15
N ASP A 411 3.00 -12.97 -24.33
CA ASP A 411 3.16 -14.26 -23.67
C ASP A 411 3.47 -14.14 -22.18
N ARG A 412 4.23 -13.12 -21.78
CA ARG A 412 4.53 -12.85 -20.37
C ARG A 412 3.40 -12.08 -19.69
N ALA A 413 2.79 -11.13 -20.39
CA ALA A 413 1.74 -10.26 -19.83
C ALA A 413 0.56 -11.03 -19.22
N LYS A 414 0.26 -12.25 -19.70
CA LYS A 414 -0.80 -13.10 -19.16
C LYS A 414 -0.52 -13.69 -17.76
N TRP A 415 0.71 -13.58 -17.28
CA TRP A 415 1.11 -14.08 -15.96
C TRP A 415 1.15 -12.97 -14.89
N GLN A 416 0.51 -11.84 -15.19
CA GLN A 416 0.41 -10.74 -14.24
C GLN A 416 -0.73 -10.95 -13.24
N TYR A 417 -0.46 -10.65 -11.97
CA TYR A 417 -1.41 -10.72 -10.85
C TYR A 417 -2.19 -12.05 -10.79
N PRO A 418 -1.51 -13.20 -10.59
CA PRO A 418 -2.13 -14.53 -10.60
C PRO A 418 -2.82 -14.84 -9.26
N ILE A 419 -3.73 -13.96 -8.83
CA ILE A 419 -4.40 -13.98 -7.52
C ILE A 419 -5.15 -15.29 -7.28
N LYS A 420 -6.02 -15.67 -8.24
CA LYS A 420 -6.82 -16.89 -8.12
C LYS A 420 -5.94 -18.13 -8.10
N THR A 421 -4.93 -18.19 -8.98
CA THR A 421 -4.03 -19.33 -9.05
C THR A 421 -3.29 -19.55 -7.75
N LEU A 422 -2.78 -18.50 -7.10
CA LEU A 422 -2.11 -18.60 -5.79
C LEU A 422 -3.07 -19.02 -4.68
N LEU A 423 -4.32 -18.52 -4.67
CA LEU A 423 -5.35 -18.97 -3.72
C LEU A 423 -5.66 -20.47 -3.89
N GLU A 424 -5.81 -20.93 -5.13
CA GLU A 424 -6.10 -22.34 -5.44
C GLU A 424 -4.92 -23.26 -5.10
N ASP A 425 -3.69 -22.76 -5.21
CA ASP A 425 -2.47 -23.48 -4.82
C ASP A 425 -2.22 -23.48 -3.28
N GLY A 426 -3.11 -22.83 -2.51
CA GLY A 426 -3.08 -22.80 -1.04
C GLY A 426 -2.14 -21.77 -0.44
N ALA A 427 -1.67 -20.81 -1.22
CA ALA A 427 -0.90 -19.67 -0.68
C ALA A 427 -1.79 -18.76 0.17
N ALA A 428 -1.23 -18.21 1.25
CA ALA A 428 -1.89 -17.13 1.98
C ALA A 428 -1.88 -15.86 1.11
N VAL A 429 -3.05 -15.23 0.99
CA VAL A 429 -3.20 -13.98 0.22
C VAL A 429 -3.69 -12.88 1.15
N SER A 430 -3.08 -11.70 1.07
CA SER A 430 -3.58 -10.47 1.65
C SER A 430 -3.67 -9.38 0.60
N PHE A 431 -4.55 -8.42 0.81
CA PHE A 431 -4.68 -7.26 -0.05
C PHE A 431 -4.17 -6.00 0.63
N GLY A 432 -3.64 -5.10 -0.17
CA GLY A 432 -3.21 -3.76 0.18
C GLY A 432 -3.66 -2.76 -0.87
N SER A 433 -3.35 -1.50 -0.67
CA SER A 433 -3.69 -0.41 -1.59
C SER A 433 -2.47 0.22 -2.24
N ASP A 434 -1.33 0.11 -1.59
CA ASP A 434 -0.14 0.92 -1.85
C ASP A 434 -0.43 2.44 -1.83
N TRP A 435 -1.46 2.84 -1.03
CA TRP A 435 -1.82 4.26 -0.90
C TRP A 435 -0.61 5.07 -0.37
N PRO A 436 -0.26 6.22 -0.96
CA PRO A 436 -1.00 7.03 -1.91
C PRO A 436 -0.71 6.76 -3.39
N VAL A 437 0.09 5.73 -3.76
CA VAL A 437 0.32 5.34 -5.15
C VAL A 437 -1.02 5.24 -5.89
N THR A 438 -1.96 4.48 -5.33
CA THR A 438 -3.35 4.43 -5.79
C THR A 438 -4.34 4.79 -4.68
N THR A 439 -5.62 4.47 -4.84
CA THR A 439 -6.64 4.74 -3.83
C THR A 439 -6.57 3.74 -2.69
N GLN A 440 -6.77 4.21 -1.45
CA GLN A 440 -6.91 3.36 -0.28
C GLN A 440 -8.28 2.68 -0.15
N ARG A 441 -9.24 2.95 -1.05
CA ARG A 441 -10.63 2.46 -0.92
C ARG A 441 -10.73 0.98 -1.24
N PRO A 442 -10.97 0.08 -0.25
CA PRO A 442 -11.09 -1.36 -0.51
C PRO A 442 -12.22 -1.71 -1.47
N LEU A 443 -13.32 -0.94 -1.46
CA LEU A 443 -14.48 -1.19 -2.33
C LEU A 443 -14.14 -1.06 -3.82
N ASP A 444 -13.25 -0.15 -4.20
CA ASP A 444 -12.78 -0.02 -5.58
C ASP A 444 -11.90 -1.22 -5.98
N CYS A 445 -11.01 -1.62 -5.07
CA CYS A 445 -10.11 -2.75 -5.26
C CYS A 445 -10.86 -4.11 -5.33
N LEU A 446 -11.89 -4.31 -4.48
CA LEU A 446 -12.73 -5.51 -4.49
C LEU A 446 -13.37 -5.74 -5.86
N THR A 447 -13.88 -4.67 -6.49
CA THR A 447 -14.48 -4.76 -7.82
C THR A 447 -13.50 -5.32 -8.84
N ILE A 448 -12.27 -4.80 -8.87
CA ILE A 448 -11.26 -5.28 -9.82
C ILE A 448 -10.88 -6.73 -9.55
N ALA A 449 -10.69 -7.12 -8.29
CA ALA A 449 -10.38 -8.52 -7.94
C ALA A 449 -11.46 -9.50 -8.44
N ILE A 450 -12.73 -9.06 -8.43
CA ILE A 450 -13.90 -9.88 -8.80
C ILE A 450 -14.15 -9.87 -10.31
N THR A 451 -14.02 -8.70 -10.96
CA THR A 451 -14.37 -8.51 -12.37
C THR A 451 -13.17 -8.53 -13.31
N ARG A 452 -12.01 -8.04 -12.86
CA ARG A 452 -10.83 -7.73 -13.68
C ARG A 452 -11.11 -6.67 -14.74
N GLU A 453 -12.09 -5.81 -14.47
CA GLU A 453 -12.54 -4.74 -15.37
C GLU A 453 -12.21 -3.38 -14.76
N HIS A 454 -11.66 -2.47 -15.56
CA HIS A 454 -11.47 -1.10 -15.14
C HIS A 454 -12.79 -0.34 -15.30
N ALA A 455 -13.41 0.09 -14.19
CA ALA A 455 -14.75 0.69 -14.19
C ALA A 455 -14.88 1.98 -15.02
N LEU A 456 -13.77 2.67 -15.28
CA LEU A 456 -13.73 3.92 -16.08
C LEU A 456 -13.23 3.67 -17.52
N ALA A 457 -12.93 2.44 -17.91
CA ALA A 457 -12.52 2.13 -19.27
C ALA A 457 -13.69 2.32 -20.25
N GLN A 458 -13.38 2.82 -21.46
CA GLN A 458 -14.36 2.92 -22.55
C GLN A 458 -14.86 1.55 -23.01
N ASP A 459 -14.06 0.50 -22.80
CA ASP A 459 -14.41 -0.90 -23.04
C ASP A 459 -14.08 -1.73 -21.79
N PRO A 460 -15.07 -2.07 -20.95
CA PRO A 460 -14.87 -2.82 -19.71
C PRO A 460 -14.64 -4.32 -19.98
N THR A 461 -13.74 -4.67 -20.91
CA THR A 461 -13.38 -6.06 -21.16
C THR A 461 -12.52 -6.59 -20.00
N PRO A 462 -12.90 -7.73 -19.38
CA PRO A 462 -12.11 -8.31 -18.29
C PRO A 462 -10.68 -8.65 -18.73
N TRP A 463 -9.69 -8.12 -18.00
CA TRP A 463 -8.28 -8.40 -18.26
C TRP A 463 -7.82 -9.65 -17.49
N ILE A 464 -7.30 -10.65 -18.19
CA ILE A 464 -6.91 -11.95 -17.64
C ILE A 464 -8.08 -12.54 -16.80
N PRO A 465 -9.26 -12.79 -17.40
CA PRO A 465 -10.50 -13.13 -16.67
C PRO A 465 -10.42 -14.42 -15.85
N ASP A 466 -9.49 -15.32 -16.18
CA ASP A 466 -9.27 -16.56 -15.44
C ASP A 466 -8.74 -16.32 -14.01
N GLN A 467 -8.24 -15.11 -13.72
CA GLN A 467 -7.75 -14.71 -12.40
C GLN A 467 -8.80 -14.00 -11.53
N ARG A 468 -10.07 -13.96 -11.94
CA ARG A 468 -11.18 -13.45 -11.13
C ARG A 468 -11.41 -14.35 -9.91
N ILE A 469 -11.72 -13.73 -8.78
CA ILE A 469 -12.06 -14.41 -7.53
C ILE A 469 -13.49 -14.08 -7.10
N THR A 470 -14.03 -14.81 -6.13
CA THR A 470 -15.37 -14.54 -5.60
C THR A 470 -15.37 -13.35 -4.64
N VAL A 471 -16.55 -12.76 -4.39
CA VAL A 471 -16.71 -11.68 -3.41
C VAL A 471 -16.22 -12.11 -2.01
N ASP A 472 -16.56 -13.33 -1.59
CA ASP A 472 -16.13 -13.86 -0.28
C ASP A 472 -14.62 -14.05 -0.19
N GLN A 473 -13.95 -14.49 -1.27
CA GLN A 473 -12.49 -14.58 -1.33
C GLN A 473 -11.85 -13.18 -1.26
N ALA A 474 -12.40 -12.22 -2.00
CA ALA A 474 -11.90 -10.85 -2.01
C ALA A 474 -12.08 -10.15 -0.64
N LEU A 475 -13.26 -10.31 -0.01
CA LEU A 475 -13.50 -9.83 1.36
C LEU A 475 -12.52 -10.48 2.36
N SER A 476 -12.32 -11.80 2.27
CA SER A 476 -11.37 -12.51 3.14
C SER A 476 -9.93 -12.01 2.96
N ALA A 477 -9.53 -11.71 1.72
CA ALA A 477 -8.19 -11.17 1.42
C ALA A 477 -7.98 -9.75 1.96
N TYR A 478 -9.05 -8.95 2.17
CA TYR A 478 -8.99 -7.64 2.82
C TYR A 478 -9.26 -7.65 4.33
N THR A 479 -9.71 -8.76 4.91
CA THR A 479 -10.04 -8.85 6.35
C THR A 479 -9.16 -9.87 7.07
N ALA A 480 -9.40 -11.15 6.82
CA ALA A 480 -8.62 -12.26 7.42
C ALA A 480 -7.17 -12.30 6.91
N GLY A 481 -6.93 -11.96 5.63
CA GLY A 481 -5.59 -11.90 5.03
C GLY A 481 -4.64 -10.95 5.77
N PRO A 482 -4.97 -9.65 5.92
CA PRO A 482 -4.16 -8.72 6.70
C PRO A 482 -4.09 -9.07 8.20
N ALA A 483 -5.11 -9.69 8.78
CA ALA A 483 -5.04 -10.19 10.16
C ALA A 483 -4.01 -11.33 10.27
N TYR A 484 -3.99 -12.25 9.32
CA TYR A 484 -2.97 -13.30 9.24
C TYR A 484 -1.57 -12.74 9.02
N GLN A 485 -1.44 -11.74 8.14
CA GLN A 485 -0.17 -11.04 7.88
C GLN A 485 0.38 -10.38 9.16
N ALA A 486 -0.49 -9.77 9.96
CA ALA A 486 -0.13 -9.13 11.24
C ALA A 486 0.20 -10.14 12.37
N GLY A 487 -0.18 -11.42 12.21
CA GLY A 487 -0.14 -12.41 13.26
C GLY A 487 -1.27 -12.28 14.28
N ASP A 488 -2.38 -11.67 13.89
CA ASP A 488 -3.52 -11.32 14.74
C ASP A 488 -4.80 -12.12 14.37
N GLU A 489 -4.71 -13.15 13.53
CA GLU A 489 -5.85 -13.94 13.06
C GLU A 489 -6.61 -14.67 14.17
N GLY A 490 -6.00 -14.81 15.34
CA GLY A 490 -6.63 -15.35 16.55
C GLY A 490 -7.51 -14.35 17.29
N VAL A 491 -7.47 -13.06 16.93
CA VAL A 491 -8.16 -12.00 17.68
C VAL A 491 -8.94 -11.02 16.79
N ARG A 492 -8.72 -10.99 15.48
CA ARG A 492 -9.41 -10.11 14.53
C ARG A 492 -9.45 -10.69 13.11
N GLY A 493 -10.06 -9.95 12.16
CA GLY A 493 -10.17 -10.33 10.74
C GLY A 493 -11.40 -11.18 10.41
N THR A 494 -12.11 -11.68 11.43
CA THR A 494 -13.42 -12.33 11.34
C THR A 494 -14.28 -11.93 12.54
N LEU A 495 -15.62 -12.02 12.39
CA LEU A 495 -16.53 -11.72 13.49
C LEU A 495 -16.82 -12.99 14.29
N ARG A 496 -16.17 -13.14 15.44
CA ARG A 496 -16.34 -14.26 16.38
C ARG A 496 -16.48 -13.74 17.80
N LYS A 497 -17.23 -14.45 18.61
CA LYS A 497 -17.31 -14.17 20.05
C LYS A 497 -15.91 -14.22 20.68
N GLY A 498 -15.55 -13.18 21.41
CA GLY A 498 -14.22 -13.01 22.03
C GLY A 498 -13.19 -12.30 21.16
N PHE A 499 -13.47 -12.08 19.87
CA PHE A 499 -12.60 -11.31 18.99
C PHE A 499 -12.78 -9.80 19.21
N GLN A 500 -11.79 -9.04 18.80
CA GLN A 500 -11.82 -7.59 18.81
C GLN A 500 -12.93 -7.05 17.91
N ALA A 501 -13.59 -6.01 18.35
CA ALA A 501 -14.68 -5.37 17.65
C ALA A 501 -14.13 -4.36 16.62
N ASP A 502 -13.52 -4.90 15.57
CA ASP A 502 -13.10 -4.17 14.37
C ASP A 502 -14.17 -4.40 13.30
N LEU A 503 -14.99 -3.39 13.06
CA LEU A 503 -16.22 -3.53 12.28
C LEU A 503 -16.33 -2.42 11.24
N VAL A 504 -16.94 -2.75 10.10
CA VAL A 504 -17.36 -1.79 9.08
C VAL A 504 -18.84 -1.98 8.78
N TRP A 505 -19.59 -0.88 8.80
CA TRP A 505 -20.96 -0.82 8.36
C TRP A 505 -21.04 -0.18 6.97
N LEU A 506 -21.55 -0.95 5.99
CA LEU A 506 -21.81 -0.52 4.63
C LEU A 506 -23.31 -0.23 4.44
N ASP A 507 -23.64 0.72 3.57
CA ASP A 507 -25.02 1.13 3.29
C ASP A 507 -25.85 0.06 2.58
N ARG A 508 -25.23 -1.01 2.07
CA ARG A 508 -25.88 -2.11 1.35
C ARG A 508 -25.09 -3.42 1.45
N ASP A 509 -25.77 -4.54 1.19
CA ASP A 509 -25.11 -5.85 1.06
C ASP A 509 -24.40 -5.96 -0.30
N ILE A 510 -23.07 -5.81 -0.30
CA ILE A 510 -22.23 -5.86 -1.52
C ILE A 510 -22.10 -7.26 -2.13
N ARG A 511 -22.54 -8.32 -1.42
CA ARG A 511 -22.56 -9.70 -1.93
C ARG A 511 -23.78 -9.98 -2.80
N SER A 512 -24.82 -9.15 -2.68
CA SER A 512 -26.11 -9.32 -3.38
C SER A 512 -26.29 -8.38 -4.58
N ILE A 513 -25.34 -7.48 -4.84
CA ILE A 513 -25.40 -6.53 -5.96
C ILE A 513 -24.46 -6.93 -7.10
N ASP A 514 -24.64 -6.31 -8.26
CA ASP A 514 -23.67 -6.42 -9.35
C ASP A 514 -22.29 -5.92 -8.86
N PRO A 515 -21.22 -6.72 -9.05
CA PRO A 515 -19.88 -6.30 -8.65
C PRO A 515 -19.43 -4.93 -9.19
N ALA A 516 -19.91 -4.52 -10.36
CA ALA A 516 -19.64 -3.18 -10.91
C ALA A 516 -20.23 -2.03 -10.06
N LEU A 517 -21.20 -2.33 -9.19
CA LEU A 517 -21.81 -1.36 -8.29
C LEU A 517 -21.15 -1.29 -6.91
N ILE A 518 -20.22 -2.20 -6.58
CA ILE A 518 -19.52 -2.22 -5.29
C ILE A 518 -18.83 -0.88 -4.98
N PRO A 519 -18.16 -0.20 -5.93
CA PRO A 519 -17.53 1.10 -5.66
C PRO A 519 -18.51 2.20 -5.24
N SER A 520 -19.81 2.06 -5.57
CA SER A 520 -20.85 2.99 -5.17
C SER A 520 -21.37 2.78 -3.74
N ALA A 521 -21.02 1.66 -3.10
CA ALA A 521 -21.36 1.44 -1.70
C ALA A 521 -20.57 2.41 -0.80
N ARG A 522 -21.19 2.78 0.32
CA ARG A 522 -20.61 3.75 1.28
C ARG A 522 -20.34 3.07 2.61
N VAL A 523 -19.22 3.44 3.20
CA VAL A 523 -18.93 3.14 4.60
C VAL A 523 -19.76 4.11 5.46
N LEU A 524 -20.66 3.60 6.28
CA LEU A 524 -21.51 4.38 7.19
C LEU A 524 -20.92 4.48 8.59
N GLY A 525 -20.05 3.55 8.96
CA GLY A 525 -19.37 3.57 10.24
C GLY A 525 -18.22 2.58 10.26
N THR A 526 -17.17 2.95 11.01
CA THR A 526 -15.99 2.12 11.24
C THR A 526 -15.69 2.08 12.73
N TRP A 527 -15.47 0.88 13.26
CA TRP A 527 -15.08 0.66 14.66
C TRP A 527 -13.71 -0.01 14.71
N CYS A 528 -12.82 0.55 15.51
CA CYS A 528 -11.52 0.00 15.84
C CYS A 528 -11.48 -0.29 17.34
N LEU A 529 -11.24 -1.54 17.74
CA LEU A 529 -11.27 -1.95 19.15
C LEU A 529 -12.57 -1.53 19.87
N GLY A 530 -13.70 -1.62 19.18
CA GLY A 530 -15.02 -1.26 19.71
C GLY A 530 -15.30 0.25 19.79
N GLU A 531 -14.32 1.10 19.57
CA GLU A 531 -14.48 2.54 19.46
C GLU A 531 -14.88 2.94 18.03
N ARG A 532 -15.92 3.75 17.88
CA ARG A 532 -16.36 4.25 16.57
C ARG A 532 -15.45 5.38 16.11
N VAL A 533 -14.53 5.06 15.18
CA VAL A 533 -13.51 5.98 14.65
C VAL A 533 -13.99 6.77 13.42
N PHE A 534 -15.07 6.32 12.78
CA PHE A 534 -15.71 7.05 11.68
C PHE A 534 -17.23 6.91 11.72
N THR A 535 -17.90 8.00 11.37
CA THR A 535 -19.37 8.09 11.18
C THR A 535 -19.66 8.91 9.94
N ASP A 536 -20.28 8.29 8.94
CA ASP A 536 -20.82 9.05 7.79
C ASP A 536 -21.92 10.00 8.29
N PRO A 537 -21.92 11.29 7.88
CA PRO A 537 -22.94 12.25 8.30
C PRO A 537 -24.39 11.81 8.07
N SER A 538 -24.64 10.99 7.02
CA SER A 538 -25.98 10.46 6.74
C SER A 538 -26.41 9.32 7.67
N ALA A 539 -25.48 8.74 8.43
CA ALA A 539 -25.72 7.68 9.41
C ALA A 539 -25.77 8.19 10.87
N ALA A 540 -25.67 9.51 11.07
CA ALA A 540 -25.61 10.14 12.39
C ALA A 540 -26.96 10.22 13.11
N ASN A 541 -28.07 9.66 12.55
CA ASN A 541 -29.42 9.68 13.14
C ASN A 541 -29.91 8.28 13.46
#